data_926d203634bcf856da74fb9daa560cbd
#
_entry.id   926d203634bcf856da74fb9daa560cbd
#
_cell.length_a   1.000
_cell.length_b   1.000
_cell.length_c   1.000
_cell.angle_alpha   90.00
_cell.angle_beta   90.00
_cell.angle_gamma   90.00
#
_symmetry.space_group_name_H-M   'P 1'
#
loop_
_entity.id
_entity.type
_entity.pdbx_description
1 polymer ?
#
loop_
_entity_poly.entity_id
_entity_poly.type
_entity_poly.pdbx_seq_one_letter_code
_entity_poly.pdbx_strand_id
1 'polypeptide(L)'
;FILSISLYFSSCSFTPRAEWVTTTENTPWAEQPDLISALADTIPNIDITILTEKHQQQIDGFGACFNELGWLSLSKLEPSVREEIMEELFFPGVGANFTICRMPVGANDFSRDWYSYDEVDGDFTMEHFTIANDQQTLIPFIKNAQKYQPDLRLWASPWCPPAWMKYNKHYASAYTGENYDEKYRNGLPADKVGHEGTDMFIQDPLYLKAYALYFSKFIEAYKKQGIPIFAVMPQNEFNSAQIFPSCCWTSASLANFIGNYLGPAMQVQGVEIMFGTMERANESLVDTVLTDPVSGKYVKGVGFQWAGKGAITGIHKRYPGLKLYQTEQECGDGKNDWKGAMYSWGLMRHFLDNGVSAYMYWNISLENGGISRWGWEQNSLVVVDPQTKSYRYTPEYYVMKHVSHYVQPGAYKLETEGAYTNLLAFRNPDNSIALIIANETSDDHSLSIRIGDRVYTPIVKAYSMNTLLVD
;
A
#
# COMPACT_ATOMS: atom_id res chain seq x y z
N PHE A 1 25.47 -47.07 52.19
CA PHE A 1 24.95 -47.25 50.81
C PHE A 1 24.32 -45.94 50.41
N ILE A 2 25.04 -45.20 49.55
CA ILE A 2 24.54 -43.98 48.93
C ILE A 2 24.07 -44.37 47.54
N LEU A 3 22.79 -44.34 47.27
CA LEU A 3 22.21 -44.58 45.97
C LEU A 3 22.34 -43.30 45.13
N SER A 4 23.22 -43.30 44.13
CA SER A 4 23.27 -42.21 43.12
C SER A 4 22.18 -42.48 42.09
N ILE A 5 21.16 -41.61 42.06
CA ILE A 5 20.15 -41.56 41.01
C ILE A 5 20.69 -40.71 39.89
N SER A 6 21.13 -41.32 38.79
CA SER A 6 21.46 -40.61 37.54
C SER A 6 20.16 -40.26 36.81
N LEU A 7 19.80 -38.98 36.84
CA LEU A 7 18.72 -38.43 36.00
C LEU A 7 19.24 -38.32 34.55
N TYR A 8 18.80 -39.21 33.68
CA TYR A 8 18.94 -39.06 32.23
C TYR A 8 17.94 -38.00 31.76
N PHE A 9 18.43 -36.79 31.48
CA PHE A 9 17.71 -35.84 30.67
C PHE A 9 17.74 -36.33 29.23
N SER A 10 16.66 -36.91 28.77
CA SER A 10 16.42 -37.15 27.34
C SER A 10 16.14 -35.78 26.72
N SER A 11 17.15 -35.19 26.11
CA SER A 11 16.94 -34.00 25.26
C SER A 11 16.18 -34.51 24.03
N CYS A 12 14.86 -34.28 23.97
CA CYS A 12 14.17 -34.30 22.69
C CYS A 12 14.81 -33.24 21.81
N SER A 13 15.65 -33.62 20.89
CA SER A 13 16.16 -32.75 19.85
C SER A 13 14.99 -32.42 18.93
N PHE A 14 14.38 -31.25 19.14
CA PHE A 14 13.36 -30.73 18.24
C PHE A 14 14.06 -30.40 16.90
N THR A 15 13.74 -31.13 15.84
CA THR A 15 14.24 -30.80 14.50
C THR A 15 13.43 -29.64 13.98
N PRO A 16 14.07 -28.48 13.70
CA PRO A 16 13.35 -27.30 13.18
C PRO A 16 12.58 -27.63 11.89
N ARG A 17 11.36 -27.13 11.81
CA ARG A 17 10.46 -27.32 10.68
C ARG A 17 10.13 -25.98 10.07
N ALA A 18 9.69 -25.98 8.82
CA ALA A 18 9.07 -24.83 8.19
C ALA A 18 7.63 -25.17 7.83
N GLU A 19 6.70 -24.34 8.26
CA GLU A 19 5.36 -24.31 7.67
C GLU A 19 5.48 -23.88 6.21
N TRP A 20 4.64 -24.43 5.35
CA TRP A 20 4.71 -24.17 3.92
C TRP A 20 3.33 -24.04 3.29
N VAL A 21 3.11 -22.93 2.59
CA VAL A 21 1.90 -22.68 1.80
C VAL A 21 2.27 -22.37 0.36
N THR A 22 1.51 -22.91 -0.57
CA THR A 22 1.68 -22.73 -2.02
C THR A 22 0.40 -22.19 -2.64
N THR A 23 0.53 -21.24 -3.57
CA THR A 23 -0.55 -20.77 -4.45
C THR A 23 -0.15 -20.94 -5.90
N THR A 24 -1.04 -21.54 -6.69
CA THR A 24 -1.00 -21.54 -8.16
C THR A 24 -2.27 -20.89 -8.70
N GLU A 25 -2.33 -20.62 -10.01
CA GLU A 25 -3.53 -20.07 -10.63
C GLU A 25 -4.81 -20.86 -10.32
N ASN A 26 -4.71 -22.20 -10.26
CA ASN A 26 -5.84 -23.11 -10.09
C ASN A 26 -6.03 -23.63 -8.64
N THR A 27 -5.06 -23.41 -7.79
CA THR A 27 -5.08 -23.92 -6.40
C THR A 27 -4.54 -22.84 -5.47
N PRO A 28 -5.39 -21.92 -5.05
CA PRO A 28 -4.99 -20.84 -4.14
C PRO A 28 -4.81 -21.37 -2.72
N TRP A 29 -3.79 -20.84 -2.01
CA TRP A 29 -3.55 -21.02 -0.59
C TRP A 29 -3.58 -22.49 -0.10
N ALA A 30 -2.83 -23.36 -0.77
CA ALA A 30 -2.74 -24.76 -0.41
C ALA A 30 -1.64 -25.00 0.64
N GLU A 31 -2.02 -25.40 1.83
CA GLU A 31 -1.08 -25.87 2.86
C GLU A 31 -0.35 -27.09 2.35
N GLN A 32 0.96 -27.14 2.58
CA GLN A 32 1.83 -28.23 2.23
C GLN A 32 2.31 -28.94 3.51
N PRO A 33 2.77 -30.19 3.44
CA PRO A 33 3.42 -30.82 4.58
C PRO A 33 4.63 -30.01 5.05
N ASP A 34 4.80 -29.88 6.37
CA ASP A 34 5.94 -29.21 6.97
C ASP A 34 7.27 -29.74 6.41
N LEU A 35 8.17 -28.81 6.09
CA LEU A 35 9.51 -29.17 5.66
C LEU A 35 10.40 -29.43 6.87
N ILE A 36 10.95 -30.62 6.95
CA ILE A 36 11.94 -30.99 7.97
C ILE A 36 13.32 -30.54 7.47
N SER A 37 14.04 -29.77 8.30
CA SER A 37 15.39 -29.34 7.94
C SER A 37 16.44 -30.45 8.03
N ALA A 38 17.45 -30.34 7.15
CA ALA A 38 18.71 -31.09 7.27
C ALA A 38 19.83 -30.20 7.83
N LEU A 39 20.94 -30.81 8.28
CA LEU A 39 22.14 -30.03 8.62
C LEU A 39 22.82 -29.54 7.34
N ALA A 40 23.31 -28.29 7.36
CA ALA A 40 23.87 -27.64 6.18
C ALA A 40 25.10 -28.37 5.59
N ASP A 41 25.92 -28.97 6.42
CA ASP A 41 27.11 -29.78 6.00
C ASP A 41 26.75 -31.08 5.28
N THR A 42 25.51 -31.52 5.34
CA THR A 42 25.03 -32.71 4.65
C THR A 42 24.52 -32.40 3.23
N ILE A 43 24.35 -31.15 2.85
CA ILE A 43 23.83 -30.70 1.54
C ILE A 43 24.94 -29.97 0.77
N PRO A 44 25.47 -30.56 -0.32
CA PRO A 44 26.67 -30.02 -0.98
C PRO A 44 26.43 -28.74 -1.81
N ASN A 45 25.21 -28.55 -2.34
CA ASN A 45 24.86 -27.41 -3.17
C ASN A 45 23.74 -26.61 -2.51
N ILE A 46 23.94 -25.32 -2.35
CA ILE A 46 22.99 -24.39 -1.76
C ILE A 46 22.58 -23.38 -2.84
N ASP A 47 21.29 -23.32 -3.14
CA ASP A 47 20.73 -22.40 -4.12
C ASP A 47 20.49 -21.00 -3.54
N ILE A 48 20.14 -20.95 -2.23
CA ILE A 48 19.82 -19.72 -1.50
C ILE A 48 20.41 -19.79 -0.10
N THR A 49 21.10 -18.76 0.32
CA THR A 49 21.52 -18.55 1.72
C THR A 49 20.85 -17.30 2.27
N ILE A 50 20.15 -17.42 3.39
CA ILE A 50 19.54 -16.31 4.11
C ILE A 50 20.56 -15.77 5.13
N LEU A 51 20.95 -14.52 5.00
CA LEU A 51 21.90 -13.84 5.88
C LEU A 51 21.16 -13.26 7.09
N THR A 52 20.86 -14.09 8.06
CA THR A 52 19.98 -13.77 9.19
C THR A 52 20.45 -12.59 10.04
N GLU A 53 21.74 -12.27 10.04
CA GLU A 53 22.33 -11.15 10.79
C GLU A 53 22.46 -9.86 9.95
N LYS A 54 22.13 -9.91 8.66
CA LYS A 54 22.16 -8.74 7.77
C LYS A 54 20.78 -8.15 7.57
N HIS A 55 20.40 -7.29 8.49
CA HIS A 55 19.14 -6.57 8.47
C HIS A 55 19.20 -5.37 7.52
N GLN A 56 18.17 -5.23 6.70
CA GLN A 56 17.90 -4.05 5.87
C GLN A 56 16.84 -3.16 6.54
N GLN A 57 15.87 -2.60 5.79
CA GLN A 57 14.83 -1.76 6.37
C GLN A 57 13.89 -2.55 7.29
N GLN A 58 13.33 -1.84 8.26
CA GLN A 58 12.25 -2.34 9.09
C GLN A 58 10.90 -2.12 8.38
N ILE A 59 10.02 -3.11 8.46
CA ILE A 59 8.69 -3.10 7.83
C ILE A 59 7.67 -2.44 8.76
N ASP A 60 6.97 -1.41 8.26
CA ASP A 60 5.85 -0.76 8.95
C ASP A 60 4.53 -1.52 8.77
N GLY A 61 4.40 -2.26 7.67
CA GLY A 61 3.25 -3.11 7.38
C GLY A 61 2.86 -3.16 5.90
N PHE A 62 1.80 -3.92 5.66
CA PHE A 62 1.19 -4.12 4.35
C PHE A 62 -0.30 -3.82 4.41
N GLY A 63 -0.89 -3.41 3.29
CA GLY A 63 -2.31 -3.13 3.24
C GLY A 63 -2.79 -2.72 1.86
N ALA A 64 -3.88 -1.94 1.84
CA ALA A 64 -4.49 -1.47 0.62
C ALA A 64 -5.13 -0.08 0.82
N CYS A 65 -5.76 0.45 -0.23
CA CYS A 65 -6.37 1.78 -0.18
C CYS A 65 -7.90 1.68 -0.08
N PHE A 66 -8.47 2.39 0.88
CA PHE A 66 -9.91 2.57 0.97
C PHE A 66 -10.40 3.54 -0.10
N ASN A 67 -11.49 3.22 -0.76
CA ASN A 67 -12.21 4.11 -1.66
C ASN A 67 -13.72 3.87 -1.60
N GLU A 68 -14.52 4.79 -2.13
CA GLU A 68 -15.98 4.68 -2.06
C GLU A 68 -16.53 3.49 -2.85
N LEU A 69 -16.02 3.25 -4.08
CA LEU A 69 -16.49 2.13 -4.92
C LEU A 69 -16.19 0.78 -4.29
N GLY A 70 -15.10 0.68 -3.53
CA GLY A 70 -14.77 -0.53 -2.75
C GLY A 70 -15.85 -0.84 -1.71
N TRP A 71 -16.29 0.14 -0.93
CA TRP A 71 -17.38 -0.05 0.03
C TRP A 71 -18.70 -0.36 -0.65
N LEU A 72 -19.00 0.32 -1.76
CA LEU A 72 -20.24 0.10 -2.50
C LEU A 72 -20.31 -1.31 -3.10
N SER A 73 -19.20 -1.84 -3.63
CA SER A 73 -19.13 -3.20 -4.14
C SER A 73 -19.39 -4.23 -3.03
N LEU A 74 -18.73 -4.11 -1.89
CA LEU A 74 -18.95 -4.98 -0.72
C LEU A 74 -20.37 -4.86 -0.17
N SER A 75 -20.99 -3.68 -0.28
CA SER A 75 -22.38 -3.45 0.18
C SER A 75 -23.43 -4.11 -0.70
N LYS A 76 -23.08 -4.66 -1.86
CA LYS A 76 -23.98 -5.49 -2.69
C LYS A 76 -24.16 -6.90 -2.13
N LEU A 77 -23.23 -7.35 -1.30
CA LEU A 77 -23.24 -8.67 -0.67
C LEU A 77 -24.13 -8.69 0.59
N GLU A 78 -24.54 -9.88 0.99
CA GLU A 78 -25.20 -10.04 2.28
C GLU A 78 -24.24 -9.62 3.42
N PRO A 79 -24.76 -9.03 4.50
CA PRO A 79 -23.91 -8.50 5.58
C PRO A 79 -22.93 -9.53 6.18
N SER A 80 -23.35 -10.79 6.35
CA SER A 80 -22.47 -11.85 6.88
C SER A 80 -21.30 -12.15 5.94
N VAL A 81 -21.55 -12.18 4.62
CA VAL A 81 -20.53 -12.42 3.61
C VAL A 81 -19.52 -11.26 3.56
N ARG A 82 -20.01 -10.03 3.69
CA ARG A 82 -19.11 -8.87 3.80
C ARG A 82 -18.23 -8.94 5.06
N GLU A 83 -18.80 -9.36 6.21
CA GLU A 83 -18.02 -9.54 7.43
C GLU A 83 -16.93 -10.61 7.26
N GLU A 84 -17.22 -11.73 6.62
CA GLU A 84 -16.23 -12.78 6.30
C GLU A 84 -15.07 -12.23 5.44
N ILE A 85 -15.37 -11.40 4.43
CA ILE A 85 -14.34 -10.76 3.61
C ILE A 85 -13.49 -9.81 4.45
N MET A 86 -14.11 -9.01 5.31
CA MET A 86 -13.38 -8.05 6.15
C MET A 86 -12.51 -8.76 7.20
N GLU A 87 -12.98 -9.86 7.76
CA GLU A 87 -12.21 -10.73 8.65
C GLU A 87 -10.98 -11.29 7.91
N GLU A 88 -11.17 -11.85 6.70
CA GLU A 88 -10.10 -12.38 5.87
C GLU A 88 -9.06 -11.32 5.45
N LEU A 89 -9.47 -10.07 5.27
CA LEU A 89 -8.54 -8.99 4.92
C LEU A 89 -7.74 -8.47 6.13
N PHE A 90 -8.36 -8.40 7.32
CA PHE A 90 -7.82 -7.60 8.41
C PHE A 90 -7.51 -8.37 9.70
N PHE A 91 -8.15 -9.53 9.96
CA PHE A 91 -7.97 -10.22 11.23
C PHE A 91 -6.62 -10.95 11.29
N PRO A 92 -5.78 -10.69 12.34
CA PRO A 92 -4.48 -11.33 12.48
C PRO A 92 -4.57 -12.87 12.54
N GLY A 93 -3.73 -13.55 11.77
CA GLY A 93 -3.63 -15.03 11.77
C GLY A 93 -4.73 -15.75 10.97
N VAL A 94 -5.68 -15.02 10.36
CA VAL A 94 -6.71 -15.62 9.50
C VAL A 94 -6.38 -15.43 8.02
N GLY A 95 -6.34 -14.18 7.60
CA GLY A 95 -6.18 -13.84 6.19
C GLY A 95 -4.96 -12.97 5.89
N ALA A 96 -5.17 -11.91 5.13
CA ALA A 96 -4.07 -11.05 4.68
C ALA A 96 -3.44 -10.21 5.81
N ASN A 97 -4.12 -10.05 6.95
CA ASN A 97 -3.60 -9.30 8.10
C ASN A 97 -3.09 -7.89 7.73
N PHE A 98 -3.91 -7.09 7.05
CA PHE A 98 -3.54 -5.72 6.69
C PHE A 98 -3.46 -4.84 7.94
N THR A 99 -2.31 -4.18 8.10
CA THR A 99 -1.97 -3.40 9.31
C THR A 99 -1.77 -1.92 9.05
N ILE A 100 -1.55 -1.53 7.79
CA ILE A 100 -1.39 -0.13 7.36
C ILE A 100 -2.16 0.09 6.06
N CYS A 101 -3.00 1.12 6.02
CA CYS A 101 -3.82 1.42 4.85
C CYS A 101 -3.79 2.91 4.51
N ARG A 102 -4.12 3.20 3.26
CA ARG A 102 -4.30 4.54 2.72
C ARG A 102 -5.77 4.89 2.61
N MET A 103 -6.11 6.17 2.77
CA MET A 103 -7.43 6.69 2.45
C MET A 103 -7.34 8.03 1.70
N PRO A 104 -8.32 8.39 0.87
CA PRO A 104 -8.36 9.70 0.23
C PRO A 104 -8.84 10.79 1.19
N VAL A 105 -8.47 12.04 0.91
CA VAL A 105 -9.05 13.25 1.51
C VAL A 105 -9.94 13.89 0.46
N GLY A 106 -11.25 13.62 0.52
CA GLY A 106 -12.20 13.96 -0.54
C GLY A 106 -12.21 12.92 -1.67
N ALA A 107 -12.73 13.31 -2.83
CA ALA A 107 -12.90 12.42 -3.98
C ALA A 107 -11.56 11.98 -4.59
N ASN A 108 -11.52 10.71 -5.04
CA ASN A 108 -10.46 10.12 -5.85
C ASN A 108 -11.01 9.54 -7.17
N ASP A 109 -10.18 8.84 -7.93
CA ASP A 109 -10.57 8.18 -9.18
C ASP A 109 -11.57 7.01 -9.00
N PHE A 110 -11.68 6.42 -7.81
CA PHE A 110 -12.67 5.40 -7.44
C PHE A 110 -13.73 5.91 -6.45
N SER A 111 -14.06 7.19 -6.52
CA SER A 111 -15.21 7.77 -5.83
C SER A 111 -16.51 7.63 -6.65
N ARG A 112 -17.66 7.73 -5.98
CA ARG A 112 -19.01 7.73 -6.63
C ARG A 112 -19.16 8.88 -7.60
N ASP A 113 -18.69 10.05 -7.16
CA ASP A 113 -18.63 11.30 -7.91
C ASP A 113 -17.51 12.14 -7.30
N TRP A 114 -17.23 13.31 -7.87
CA TRP A 114 -16.28 14.19 -7.22
C TRP A 114 -16.95 14.97 -6.07
N TYR A 115 -16.20 15.20 -5.02
CA TYR A 115 -16.59 16.02 -3.87
C TYR A 115 -15.34 16.47 -3.11
N SER A 116 -15.50 17.53 -2.32
CA SER A 116 -14.57 17.86 -1.24
C SER A 116 -15.35 18.11 0.04
N TYR A 117 -14.65 18.42 1.11
CA TYR A 117 -15.30 18.67 2.40
C TYR A 117 -15.78 20.13 2.55
N ASP A 118 -15.40 21.02 1.61
CA ASP A 118 -15.86 22.40 1.59
C ASP A 118 -15.85 22.97 0.16
N GLU A 119 -17.02 23.06 -0.46
CA GLU A 119 -17.19 23.60 -1.83
C GLU A 119 -17.74 25.02 -1.84
N VAL A 120 -17.79 25.70 -0.68
CA VAL A 120 -18.24 27.10 -0.62
C VAL A 120 -17.08 28.01 -1.03
N ASP A 121 -17.20 28.63 -2.22
CA ASP A 121 -16.15 29.50 -2.78
C ASP A 121 -15.84 30.66 -1.82
N GLY A 122 -14.58 30.76 -1.42
CA GLY A 122 -14.10 31.80 -0.51
C GLY A 122 -14.31 31.53 0.97
N ASP A 123 -14.73 30.33 1.37
CA ASP A 123 -14.78 29.94 2.79
C ASP A 123 -13.37 29.66 3.36
N PHE A 124 -12.57 30.70 3.50
CA PHE A 124 -11.20 30.61 4.02
C PHE A 124 -11.13 30.21 5.52
N THR A 125 -12.26 30.23 6.21
CA THR A 125 -12.38 29.84 7.63
C THR A 125 -12.90 28.42 7.81
N MET A 126 -13.29 27.76 6.70
CA MET A 126 -13.82 26.38 6.70
C MET A 126 -15.05 26.23 7.63
N GLU A 127 -15.96 27.20 7.63
CA GLU A 127 -17.21 27.14 8.41
C GLU A 127 -18.18 26.09 7.86
N HIS A 128 -18.14 25.86 6.53
CA HIS A 128 -18.97 24.89 5.83
C HIS A 128 -18.32 23.51 5.69
N PHE A 129 -17.16 23.31 6.30
CA PHE A 129 -16.45 22.03 6.26
C PHE A 129 -17.30 20.88 6.81
N THR A 130 -17.47 19.81 6.04
CA THR A 130 -18.24 18.63 6.44
C THR A 130 -17.71 17.34 5.82
N ILE A 131 -17.66 16.25 6.61
CA ILE A 131 -17.32 14.89 6.16
C ILE A 131 -18.59 14.05 5.92
N ALA A 132 -19.74 14.68 5.67
CA ALA A 132 -21.03 14.00 5.54
C ALA A 132 -21.07 12.96 4.41
N ASN A 133 -20.31 13.19 3.32
CA ASN A 133 -20.17 12.20 2.24
C ASN A 133 -19.50 10.91 2.76
N ASP A 134 -18.40 11.06 3.48
CA ASP A 134 -17.60 9.91 3.96
C ASP A 134 -18.33 9.10 5.03
N GLN A 135 -19.26 9.70 5.76
CA GLN A 135 -20.13 8.97 6.70
C GLN A 135 -20.99 7.91 6.02
N GLN A 136 -21.19 7.98 4.71
CA GLN A 136 -21.95 7.00 3.95
C GLN A 136 -21.09 5.86 3.39
N THR A 137 -19.79 6.06 3.25
CA THR A 137 -18.89 5.14 2.53
C THR A 137 -17.58 4.87 3.26
N LEU A 138 -16.63 5.81 3.27
CA LEU A 138 -15.27 5.60 3.79
C LEU A 138 -15.28 5.30 5.30
N ILE A 139 -16.03 6.03 6.08
CA ILE A 139 -16.08 5.84 7.54
C ILE A 139 -16.65 4.47 7.92
N PRO A 140 -17.81 4.00 7.38
CA PRO A 140 -18.27 2.64 7.64
C PRO A 140 -17.28 1.58 7.14
N PHE A 141 -16.59 1.78 6.01
CA PHE A 141 -15.61 0.86 5.51
C PHE A 141 -14.41 0.71 6.47
N ILE A 142 -13.83 1.83 6.87
CA ILE A 142 -12.69 1.86 7.80
C ILE A 142 -13.08 1.29 9.17
N LYS A 143 -14.25 1.66 9.70
CA LYS A 143 -14.73 1.11 10.97
C LYS A 143 -14.99 -0.39 10.92
N ASN A 144 -15.43 -0.91 9.80
CA ASN A 144 -15.57 -2.35 9.61
C ASN A 144 -14.18 -3.03 9.63
N ALA A 145 -13.16 -2.44 9.00
CA ALA A 145 -11.78 -2.92 9.10
C ALA A 145 -11.23 -2.86 10.53
N GLN A 146 -11.44 -1.75 11.24
CA GLN A 146 -11.00 -1.58 12.64
C GLN A 146 -11.65 -2.58 13.61
N LYS A 147 -12.78 -3.16 13.28
CA LYS A 147 -13.42 -4.22 14.08
C LYS A 147 -12.54 -5.47 14.15
N TYR A 148 -11.83 -5.77 13.07
CA TYR A 148 -10.95 -6.93 12.94
C TYR A 148 -9.48 -6.58 13.20
N GLN A 149 -9.07 -5.33 12.90
CA GLN A 149 -7.73 -4.82 13.15
C GLN A 149 -7.82 -3.49 13.92
N PRO A 150 -7.97 -3.54 15.27
CA PRO A 150 -8.13 -2.34 16.09
C PRO A 150 -6.94 -1.36 15.99
N ASP A 151 -5.74 -1.89 15.74
CA ASP A 151 -4.50 -1.13 15.63
C ASP A 151 -4.17 -0.71 14.17
N LEU A 152 -5.17 -0.78 13.27
CA LEU A 152 -5.01 -0.38 11.87
C LEU A 152 -4.49 1.05 11.76
N ARG A 153 -3.31 1.20 11.18
CA ARG A 153 -2.67 2.49 10.93
C ARG A 153 -3.16 3.08 9.61
N LEU A 154 -3.55 4.35 9.63
CA LEU A 154 -4.10 5.04 8.46
C LEU A 154 -3.31 6.30 8.15
N TRP A 155 -2.94 6.44 6.88
CA TRP A 155 -2.44 7.69 6.32
C TRP A 155 -3.32 8.15 5.17
N ALA A 156 -3.28 9.44 4.84
CA ALA A 156 -4.21 10.04 3.91
C ALA A 156 -3.53 10.98 2.90
N SER A 157 -4.14 11.11 1.72
CA SER A 157 -3.74 12.11 0.72
C SER A 157 -4.95 12.61 -0.08
N PRO A 158 -5.03 13.91 -0.43
CA PRO A 158 -6.02 14.41 -1.37
C PRO A 158 -5.60 14.12 -2.82
N TRP A 159 -6.60 13.86 -3.69
CA TRP A 159 -6.45 13.89 -5.14
C TRP A 159 -6.70 15.30 -5.69
N CYS A 160 -7.66 15.99 -5.09
CA CYS A 160 -8.01 17.36 -5.46
C CYS A 160 -8.36 18.16 -4.20
N PRO A 161 -7.87 19.39 -4.06
CA PRO A 161 -8.40 20.32 -3.07
C PRO A 161 -9.85 20.72 -3.45
N PRO A 162 -10.58 21.45 -2.57
CA PRO A 162 -11.82 22.10 -2.98
C PRO A 162 -11.65 22.81 -4.31
N ALA A 163 -12.61 22.61 -5.25
CA ALA A 163 -12.44 23.07 -6.63
C ALA A 163 -12.19 24.58 -6.73
N TRP A 164 -12.77 25.37 -5.81
CA TRP A 164 -12.60 26.81 -5.76
C TRP A 164 -11.16 27.28 -5.42
N MET A 165 -10.32 26.39 -4.87
CA MET A 165 -8.91 26.67 -4.58
C MET A 165 -7.99 26.48 -5.80
N LYS A 166 -8.52 26.04 -6.93
CA LYS A 166 -7.76 25.80 -8.18
C LYS A 166 -8.00 26.93 -9.17
N TYR A 167 -6.98 27.23 -10.00
CA TYR A 167 -7.10 28.24 -11.07
C TYR A 167 -8.19 27.90 -12.10
N ASN A 168 -8.41 26.61 -12.38
CA ASN A 168 -9.44 26.17 -13.32
C ASN A 168 -10.84 26.04 -12.70
N LYS A 169 -10.98 26.18 -11.38
CA LYS A 169 -12.22 26.02 -10.64
C LYS A 169 -12.94 24.69 -10.91
N HIS A 170 -12.17 23.62 -11.18
CA HIS A 170 -12.67 22.31 -11.52
C HIS A 170 -11.87 21.21 -10.82
N TYR A 171 -12.51 20.10 -10.46
CA TYR A 171 -11.84 19.00 -9.75
C TYR A 171 -10.81 18.24 -10.61
N ALA A 172 -11.01 18.11 -11.94
CA ALA A 172 -10.05 17.52 -12.84
C ALA A 172 -8.98 18.52 -13.31
N SER A 173 -7.84 18.00 -13.79
CA SER A 173 -6.77 18.79 -14.41
C SER A 173 -6.56 18.47 -15.90
N ALA A 174 -7.09 17.35 -16.41
CA ALA A 174 -7.15 17.04 -17.84
C ALA A 174 -8.61 16.93 -18.29
N TYR A 175 -8.90 17.35 -19.53
CA TYR A 175 -10.25 17.25 -20.07
C TYR A 175 -10.47 15.91 -20.78
N THR A 176 -11.71 15.46 -20.79
CA THR A 176 -12.15 14.34 -21.59
C THR A 176 -12.67 14.86 -22.95
N GLY A 177 -11.97 14.50 -24.04
CA GLY A 177 -12.35 14.90 -25.39
C GLY A 177 -13.63 14.21 -25.89
N GLU A 178 -14.03 14.53 -27.14
CA GLU A 178 -15.22 13.95 -27.78
C GLU A 178 -15.13 12.43 -27.98
N ASN A 179 -13.92 11.86 -27.95
CA ASN A 179 -13.66 10.44 -28.05
C ASN A 179 -14.05 9.63 -26.78
N TYR A 180 -14.30 10.32 -25.67
CA TYR A 180 -14.80 9.67 -24.44
C TYR A 180 -16.30 9.45 -24.53
N ASP A 181 -16.76 8.29 -24.07
CA ASP A 181 -18.19 8.03 -23.86
C ASP A 181 -18.77 9.16 -23.00
N GLU A 182 -19.93 9.69 -23.39
CA GLU A 182 -20.58 10.83 -22.75
C GLU A 182 -20.72 10.65 -21.23
N LYS A 183 -21.04 9.42 -20.80
CA LYS A 183 -21.19 9.09 -19.36
C LYS A 183 -19.90 9.25 -18.54
N TYR A 184 -18.73 9.23 -19.18
CA TYR A 184 -17.42 9.39 -18.54
C TYR A 184 -16.80 10.79 -18.71
N ARG A 185 -17.49 11.69 -19.41
CA ARG A 185 -16.99 13.06 -19.59
C ARG A 185 -17.02 13.83 -18.27
N ASN A 186 -15.92 14.57 -18.04
CA ASN A 186 -15.75 15.32 -16.80
C ASN A 186 -16.20 16.78 -16.89
N GLY A 187 -16.49 17.28 -18.10
CA GLY A 187 -16.98 18.65 -18.32
C GLY A 187 -15.92 19.76 -18.22
N LEU A 188 -14.65 19.43 -18.01
CA LEU A 188 -13.58 20.43 -18.02
C LEU A 188 -13.39 21.00 -19.44
N PRO A 189 -13.40 22.34 -19.66
CA PRO A 189 -13.05 22.94 -20.93
C PRO A 189 -11.58 22.67 -21.31
N ALA A 190 -11.31 22.45 -22.62
CA ALA A 190 -9.98 22.14 -23.12
C ALA A 190 -8.93 23.25 -22.87
N ASP A 191 -9.36 24.50 -22.74
CA ASP A 191 -8.50 25.65 -22.43
C ASP A 191 -8.21 25.83 -20.94
N LYS A 192 -8.76 24.97 -20.07
CA LYS A 192 -8.60 25.02 -18.60
C LYS A 192 -7.84 23.82 -18.03
N VAL A 193 -7.11 23.10 -18.89
CA VAL A 193 -6.28 21.96 -18.46
C VAL A 193 -5.08 22.42 -17.63
N GLY A 194 -4.66 21.57 -16.68
CA GLY A 194 -3.39 21.71 -15.99
C GLY A 194 -2.24 21.10 -16.78
N HIS A 195 -1.03 21.52 -16.50
CA HIS A 195 0.18 20.96 -17.11
C HIS A 195 1.15 20.48 -16.04
N GLU A 196 1.81 19.37 -16.30
CA GLU A 196 2.88 18.89 -15.43
C GLU A 196 3.96 19.97 -15.24
N GLY A 197 4.48 20.07 -14.03
CA GLY A 197 5.49 21.07 -13.68
C GLY A 197 4.96 22.49 -13.53
N THR A 198 3.63 22.68 -13.49
CA THR A 198 2.98 23.96 -13.19
C THR A 198 2.04 23.82 -12.00
N ASP A 199 1.70 24.96 -11.39
CA ASP A 199 0.79 24.99 -10.26
C ASP A 199 -0.66 25.23 -10.73
N MET A 200 -1.53 24.26 -10.42
CA MET A 200 -2.97 24.41 -10.61
C MET A 200 -3.64 24.92 -9.33
N PHE A 201 -3.07 24.66 -8.16
CA PHE A 201 -3.51 25.27 -6.90
C PHE A 201 -3.16 26.77 -6.86
N ILE A 202 -4.06 27.60 -6.37
CA ILE A 202 -3.86 29.06 -6.24
C ILE A 202 -2.79 29.35 -5.19
N GLN A 203 -1.65 29.91 -5.61
CA GLN A 203 -0.46 30.14 -4.76
C GLN A 203 -0.55 31.44 -3.92
N ASP A 204 -1.75 31.86 -3.57
CA ASP A 204 -1.98 32.99 -2.66
C ASP A 204 -1.88 32.53 -1.19
N PRO A 205 -1.21 33.28 -0.29
CA PRO A 205 -1.08 32.94 1.12
C PRO A 205 -2.38 32.64 1.85
N LEU A 206 -3.48 33.31 1.46
CA LEU A 206 -4.81 33.09 2.05
C LEU A 206 -5.34 31.69 1.71
N TYR A 207 -5.19 31.26 0.45
CA TYR A 207 -5.59 29.94 -0.03
C TYR A 207 -4.72 28.83 0.61
N LEU A 208 -3.38 29.05 0.65
CA LEU A 208 -2.45 28.09 1.25
C LEU A 208 -2.75 27.89 2.76
N LYS A 209 -3.04 28.98 3.49
CA LYS A 209 -3.45 28.91 4.90
C LYS A 209 -4.78 28.19 5.08
N ALA A 210 -5.76 28.47 4.24
CA ALA A 210 -7.07 27.82 4.27
C ALA A 210 -6.94 26.32 3.96
N TYR A 211 -6.07 25.95 3.03
CA TYR A 211 -5.86 24.52 2.71
C TYR A 211 -5.15 23.77 3.85
N ALA A 212 -4.21 24.38 4.56
CA ALA A 212 -3.64 23.78 5.77
C ALA A 212 -4.70 23.63 6.88
N LEU A 213 -5.63 24.59 7.00
CA LEU A 213 -6.79 24.48 7.91
C LEU A 213 -7.74 23.34 7.50
N TYR A 214 -7.97 23.15 6.21
CA TYR A 214 -8.74 22.04 5.65
C TYR A 214 -8.18 20.67 6.10
N PHE A 215 -6.86 20.48 6.02
CA PHE A 215 -6.20 19.28 6.57
C PHE A 215 -6.41 19.15 8.07
N SER A 216 -6.26 20.23 8.83
CA SER A 216 -6.47 20.19 10.28
C SER A 216 -7.89 19.78 10.65
N LYS A 217 -8.89 20.33 9.98
CA LYS A 217 -10.30 19.96 10.18
C LYS A 217 -10.60 18.54 9.78
N PHE A 218 -9.99 18.03 8.70
CA PHE A 218 -10.07 16.63 8.30
C PHE A 218 -9.55 15.71 9.42
N ILE A 219 -8.34 15.94 9.92
CA ILE A 219 -7.72 15.17 10.99
C ILE A 219 -8.63 15.16 12.25
N GLU A 220 -9.12 16.34 12.65
CA GLU A 220 -10.01 16.46 13.80
C GLU A 220 -11.35 15.72 13.61
N ALA A 221 -11.94 15.83 12.42
CA ALA A 221 -13.20 15.18 12.11
C ALA A 221 -13.09 13.65 12.13
N TYR A 222 -12.04 13.10 11.54
CA TYR A 222 -11.79 11.66 11.55
C TYR A 222 -11.41 11.14 12.96
N LYS A 223 -10.61 11.89 13.70
CA LYS A 223 -10.31 11.59 15.10
C LYS A 223 -11.58 11.50 15.97
N LYS A 224 -12.54 12.41 15.75
CA LYS A 224 -13.87 12.36 16.43
C LYS A 224 -14.68 11.12 16.07
N GLN A 225 -14.44 10.54 14.88
CA GLN A 225 -15.02 9.26 14.49
C GLN A 225 -14.28 8.04 15.08
N GLY A 226 -13.21 8.24 15.85
CA GLY A 226 -12.35 7.15 16.34
C GLY A 226 -11.46 6.56 15.27
N ILE A 227 -11.12 7.34 14.24
CA ILE A 227 -10.24 6.99 13.12
C ILE A 227 -9.03 7.93 13.15
N PRO A 228 -7.98 7.60 13.91
CA PRO A 228 -6.77 8.42 13.93
C PRO A 228 -5.98 8.28 12.63
N ILE A 229 -5.56 9.41 12.07
CA ILE A 229 -4.66 9.48 10.91
C ILE A 229 -3.26 9.79 11.42
N PHE A 230 -2.28 8.91 11.14
CA PHE A 230 -0.92 9.12 11.67
C PHE A 230 -0.04 9.97 10.74
N ALA A 231 -0.32 9.98 9.44
CA ALA A 231 0.44 10.73 8.47
C ALA A 231 -0.42 11.25 7.31
N VAL A 232 0.04 12.32 6.66
CA VAL A 232 -0.55 12.84 5.42
C VAL A 232 0.53 13.01 4.35
N MET A 233 0.14 12.83 3.08
CA MET A 233 0.88 13.31 1.93
C MET A 233 0.12 14.49 1.30
N PRO A 234 0.79 15.59 0.91
CA PRO A 234 0.09 16.82 0.56
C PRO A 234 -0.75 16.74 -0.70
N GLN A 235 -0.42 15.82 -1.63
CA GLN A 235 -1.14 15.68 -2.90
C GLN A 235 -0.89 14.30 -3.51
N ASN A 236 -1.95 13.61 -3.97
CA ASN A 236 -1.79 12.46 -4.86
C ASN A 236 -1.26 12.92 -6.22
N GLU A 237 -0.20 12.25 -6.72
CA GLU A 237 0.35 12.48 -8.06
C GLU A 237 0.51 13.97 -8.41
N PHE A 238 1.17 14.70 -7.54
CA PHE A 238 1.23 16.17 -7.60
C PHE A 238 1.75 16.72 -8.94
N ASN A 239 2.38 15.92 -9.77
CA ASN A 239 2.92 16.29 -11.07
C ASN A 239 2.20 15.58 -12.23
N SER A 240 0.93 15.24 -12.07
CA SER A 240 0.12 14.54 -13.06
C SER A 240 -1.23 15.23 -13.26
N ALA A 241 -1.55 15.59 -14.52
CA ALA A 241 -2.86 16.16 -14.89
C ALA A 241 -3.78 15.01 -15.32
N GLN A 242 -4.83 14.76 -14.56
CA GLN A 242 -5.74 13.63 -14.75
C GLN A 242 -7.16 14.05 -15.10
N ILE A 243 -7.92 13.16 -15.75
CA ILE A 243 -9.34 13.35 -16.10
C ILE A 243 -10.29 13.16 -14.92
N PHE A 244 -9.80 12.60 -13.84
CA PHE A 244 -10.44 12.40 -12.55
C PHE A 244 -9.95 13.47 -11.53
N PRO A 245 -10.40 13.47 -10.27
CA PRO A 245 -9.93 14.43 -9.29
C PRO A 245 -8.40 14.48 -9.24
N SER A 246 -7.83 15.66 -9.50
CA SER A 246 -6.37 15.86 -9.56
C SER A 246 -6.00 17.33 -9.42
N CYS A 247 -4.78 17.61 -8.99
CA CYS A 247 -4.24 18.95 -8.90
C CYS A 247 -2.72 18.95 -9.13
N CYS A 248 -2.27 19.66 -10.17
CA CYS A 248 -0.84 19.82 -10.41
C CYS A 248 -0.22 20.83 -9.44
N TRP A 249 0.96 20.50 -8.96
CA TRP A 249 1.83 21.36 -8.16
C TRP A 249 3.27 21.24 -8.66
N THR A 250 4.05 22.28 -8.50
CA THR A 250 5.51 22.18 -8.58
C THR A 250 6.07 21.67 -7.24
N SER A 251 7.22 21.01 -7.26
CA SER A 251 7.88 20.62 -6.00
C SER A 251 8.30 21.84 -5.16
N ALA A 252 8.60 22.96 -5.80
CA ALA A 252 8.91 24.22 -5.12
C ALA A 252 7.70 24.81 -4.38
N SER A 253 6.52 24.80 -5.01
CA SER A 253 5.29 25.25 -4.36
C SER A 253 4.85 24.32 -3.24
N LEU A 254 5.04 23.00 -3.40
CA LEU A 254 4.82 22.04 -2.32
C LEU A 254 5.82 22.23 -1.17
N ALA A 255 7.09 22.54 -1.45
CA ALA A 255 8.05 22.89 -0.41
C ALA A 255 7.59 24.10 0.39
N ASN A 256 7.14 25.17 -0.31
CA ASN A 256 6.56 26.34 0.34
C ASN A 256 5.31 25.99 1.18
N PHE A 257 4.40 25.19 0.64
CA PHE A 257 3.18 24.77 1.35
C PHE A 257 3.50 23.93 2.60
N ILE A 258 4.36 22.91 2.46
CA ILE A 258 4.81 22.09 3.57
C ILE A 258 5.52 22.94 4.62
N GLY A 259 6.49 23.75 4.21
CA GLY A 259 7.34 24.48 5.13
C GLY A 259 6.64 25.56 5.94
N ASN A 260 5.76 26.32 5.29
CA ASN A 260 5.18 27.53 5.88
C ASN A 260 3.73 27.38 6.37
N TYR A 261 3.00 26.35 5.92
CA TYR A 261 1.57 26.19 6.23
C TYR A 261 1.23 24.80 6.77
N LEU A 262 1.41 23.73 5.98
CA LEU A 262 1.00 22.39 6.36
C LEU A 262 1.85 21.82 7.51
N GLY A 263 3.17 22.02 7.45
CA GLY A 263 4.11 21.52 8.47
C GLY A 263 3.79 22.01 9.88
N PRO A 264 3.67 23.33 10.11
CA PRO A 264 3.23 23.85 11.41
C PRO A 264 1.86 23.33 11.85
N ALA A 265 0.90 23.21 10.92
CA ALA A 265 -0.45 22.71 11.22
C ALA A 265 -0.46 21.24 11.65
N MET A 266 0.24 20.38 10.93
CA MET A 266 0.33 18.95 11.25
C MET A 266 1.15 18.69 12.51
N GLN A 267 2.18 19.48 12.77
CA GLN A 267 2.94 19.41 14.02
C GLN A 267 2.06 19.64 15.25
N VAL A 268 1.12 20.59 15.18
CA VAL A 268 0.14 20.82 16.26
C VAL A 268 -0.80 19.64 16.45
N GLN A 269 -1.18 18.97 15.34
CA GLN A 269 -2.05 17.78 15.37
C GLN A 269 -1.31 16.49 15.77
N GLY A 270 0.03 16.49 15.82
CA GLY A 270 0.84 15.29 16.04
C GLY A 270 0.80 14.32 14.85
N VAL A 271 0.60 14.82 13.64
CA VAL A 271 0.51 14.06 12.39
C VAL A 271 1.78 14.24 11.57
N GLU A 272 2.32 13.14 11.06
CA GLU A 272 3.52 13.16 10.22
C GLU A 272 3.20 13.66 8.82
N ILE A 273 4.20 14.28 8.17
CA ILE A 273 4.13 14.59 6.74
C ILE A 273 5.14 13.71 6.02
N MET A 274 4.68 13.01 4.98
CA MET A 274 5.52 12.37 3.99
C MET A 274 5.38 13.12 2.67
N PHE A 275 6.47 13.27 1.91
CA PHE A 275 6.41 13.92 0.61
C PHE A 275 5.91 12.93 -0.46
N GLY A 276 5.02 13.38 -1.30
CA GLY A 276 4.45 12.57 -2.38
C GLY A 276 2.96 12.89 -2.59
N THR A 277 2.27 12.07 -3.37
CA THR A 277 2.80 10.80 -3.88
C THR A 277 3.56 11.02 -5.20
N MET A 278 4.73 10.40 -5.30
CA MET A 278 5.62 10.51 -6.47
C MET A 278 5.16 9.56 -7.56
N GLU A 279 4.69 10.09 -8.68
CA GLU A 279 4.24 9.32 -9.83
C GLU A 279 5.20 9.45 -11.03
N ARG A 280 6.19 10.33 -10.99
CA ARG A 280 7.23 10.51 -12.01
C ARG A 280 8.62 10.06 -11.51
N ALA A 281 9.40 9.45 -12.39
CA ALA A 281 10.77 8.97 -12.12
C ALA A 281 11.80 10.11 -12.13
N ASN A 282 11.56 11.15 -11.33
CA ASN A 282 12.41 12.33 -11.25
C ASN A 282 12.85 12.61 -9.81
N GLU A 283 14.07 12.23 -9.48
CA GLU A 283 14.65 12.39 -8.14
C GLU A 283 14.75 13.85 -7.71
N SER A 284 14.93 14.81 -8.64
CA SER A 284 15.08 16.22 -8.32
C SER A 284 13.83 16.82 -7.68
N LEU A 285 12.66 16.23 -7.90
CA LEU A 285 11.40 16.65 -7.24
C LEU A 285 11.46 16.39 -5.73
N VAL A 286 12.07 15.28 -5.32
CA VAL A 286 12.32 14.94 -3.91
C VAL A 286 13.39 15.84 -3.32
N ASP A 287 14.52 16.00 -4.04
CA ASP A 287 15.64 16.83 -3.58
C ASP A 287 15.19 18.26 -3.29
N THR A 288 14.34 18.85 -4.15
CA THR A 288 13.82 20.21 -3.97
C THR A 288 13.16 20.39 -2.60
N VAL A 289 12.39 19.41 -2.14
CA VAL A 289 11.67 19.51 -0.86
C VAL A 289 12.55 19.16 0.32
N LEU A 290 13.37 18.12 0.20
CA LEU A 290 14.19 17.63 1.32
C LEU A 290 15.38 18.56 1.63
N THR A 291 15.95 19.22 0.63
CA THR A 291 17.10 20.11 0.82
C THR A 291 16.71 21.54 1.21
N ASP A 292 15.45 21.91 1.04
CA ASP A 292 14.93 23.16 1.57
C ASP A 292 14.82 23.09 3.11
N PRO A 293 15.54 23.96 3.85
CA PRO A 293 15.60 23.90 5.32
C PRO A 293 14.26 24.18 6.00
N VAL A 294 13.30 24.80 5.29
CA VAL A 294 11.99 25.14 5.85
C VAL A 294 11.03 23.96 5.73
N SER A 295 10.99 23.29 4.60
CA SER A 295 10.12 22.11 4.37
C SER A 295 10.74 20.81 4.85
N GLY A 296 12.04 20.59 4.60
CA GLY A 296 12.72 19.32 4.87
C GLY A 296 12.64 18.88 6.33
N LYS A 297 12.61 19.81 7.29
CA LYS A 297 12.47 19.48 8.72
C LYS A 297 11.14 18.80 9.08
N TYR A 298 10.08 19.00 8.29
CA TYR A 298 8.76 18.43 8.53
C TYR A 298 8.56 17.07 7.82
N VAL A 299 9.34 16.80 6.76
CA VAL A 299 9.19 15.60 5.95
C VAL A 299 9.84 14.41 6.64
N LYS A 300 9.06 13.36 6.93
CA LYS A 300 9.50 12.14 7.61
C LYS A 300 9.77 10.98 6.66
N GLY A 301 9.32 11.08 5.42
CA GLY A 301 9.49 10.05 4.41
C GLY A 301 9.00 10.51 3.04
N VAL A 302 9.08 9.61 2.07
CA VAL A 302 8.62 9.83 0.69
C VAL A 302 7.79 8.65 0.23
N GLY A 303 6.69 8.95 -0.47
CA GLY A 303 5.81 7.96 -1.07
C GLY A 303 5.94 7.90 -2.58
N PHE A 304 6.02 6.67 -3.12
CA PHE A 304 6.19 6.39 -4.56
C PHE A 304 5.08 5.50 -5.09
N GLN A 305 4.65 5.76 -6.30
CA GLN A 305 3.69 4.95 -7.05
C GLN A 305 3.94 5.03 -8.55
N TRP A 306 3.38 4.13 -9.33
CA TRP A 306 3.44 4.11 -10.80
C TRP A 306 4.87 4.34 -11.33
N ALA A 307 5.06 5.26 -12.27
CA ALA A 307 6.38 5.56 -12.83
C ALA A 307 7.38 6.11 -11.81
N GLY A 308 6.91 6.62 -10.66
CA GLY A 308 7.76 7.06 -9.54
C GLY A 308 8.69 5.98 -9.00
N LYS A 309 8.34 4.68 -9.22
CA LYS A 309 9.23 3.54 -8.90
C LYS A 309 10.63 3.67 -9.49
N GLY A 310 10.77 4.35 -10.62
CA GLY A 310 12.07 4.57 -11.26
C GLY A 310 13.01 5.50 -10.50
N ALA A 311 12.51 6.34 -9.60
CA ALA A 311 13.32 7.24 -8.77
C ALA A 311 13.78 6.59 -7.45
N ILE A 312 13.15 5.50 -7.02
CA ILE A 312 13.29 5.00 -5.64
C ILE A 312 14.71 4.55 -5.33
N THR A 313 15.39 3.88 -6.27
CA THR A 313 16.76 3.38 -6.07
C THR A 313 17.74 4.53 -5.79
N GLY A 314 17.66 5.62 -6.57
CA GLY A 314 18.50 6.79 -6.38
C GLY A 314 18.22 7.54 -5.09
N ILE A 315 16.93 7.67 -4.73
CA ILE A 315 16.52 8.30 -3.48
C ILE A 315 16.95 7.47 -2.26
N HIS A 316 16.73 6.15 -2.28
CA HIS A 316 17.18 5.28 -1.20
C HIS A 316 18.70 5.36 -0.97
N LYS A 317 19.47 5.35 -2.06
CA LYS A 317 20.94 5.50 -1.99
C LYS A 317 21.37 6.85 -1.44
N ARG A 318 20.68 7.93 -1.81
CA ARG A 318 21.03 9.30 -1.40
C ARG A 318 20.59 9.61 0.03
N TYR A 319 19.46 9.06 0.45
CA TYR A 319 18.85 9.28 1.76
C TYR A 319 18.56 7.95 2.47
N PRO A 320 19.59 7.18 2.87
CA PRO A 320 19.42 5.80 3.39
C PRO A 320 18.64 5.72 4.70
N GLY A 321 18.54 6.82 5.46
CA GLY A 321 17.73 6.90 6.68
C GLY A 321 16.32 7.42 6.48
N LEU A 322 15.92 7.73 5.24
CA LEU A 322 14.60 8.25 4.92
C LEU A 322 13.59 7.10 4.83
N LYS A 323 12.44 7.25 5.48
CA LYS A 323 11.34 6.28 5.35
C LYS A 323 10.73 6.34 3.95
N LEU A 324 10.57 5.19 3.30
CA LEU A 324 10.01 5.08 1.95
C LEU A 324 8.77 4.21 1.98
N TYR A 325 7.70 4.67 1.32
CA TYR A 325 6.45 3.93 1.15
C TYR A 325 6.15 3.71 -0.33
N GLN A 326 5.72 2.51 -0.66
CA GLN A 326 4.96 2.31 -1.88
C GLN A 326 3.51 2.65 -1.54
N THR A 327 2.95 3.64 -2.20
CA THR A 327 1.70 4.30 -1.81
C THR A 327 0.48 3.83 -2.55
N GLU A 328 0.67 3.27 -3.75
CA GLU A 328 -0.39 2.78 -4.61
C GLU A 328 0.19 1.85 -5.67
N GLN A 329 -0.24 0.59 -5.65
CA GLN A 329 0.18 -0.36 -6.66
C GLN A 329 -0.51 -0.10 -8.01
N GLU A 330 0.24 -0.23 -9.09
CA GLU A 330 -0.31 -0.34 -10.44
C GLU A 330 -1.18 -1.59 -10.54
N CYS A 331 -2.48 -1.46 -10.73
CA CYS A 331 -3.43 -2.55 -10.60
C CYS A 331 -4.18 -2.88 -11.91
N GLY A 332 -3.45 -2.94 -13.00
CA GLY A 332 -3.84 -3.60 -14.26
C GLY A 332 -5.06 -3.02 -14.96
N ASP A 333 -5.84 -3.90 -15.57
CA ASP A 333 -6.82 -3.63 -16.62
C ASP A 333 -8.21 -4.27 -16.35
N GLY A 334 -8.54 -4.54 -15.10
CA GLY A 334 -9.80 -5.13 -14.68
C GLY A 334 -9.92 -6.66 -14.87
N LYS A 335 -8.90 -7.32 -15.43
CA LYS A 335 -8.95 -8.78 -15.70
C LYS A 335 -8.77 -9.62 -14.46
N ASN A 336 -7.98 -9.15 -13.49
CA ASN A 336 -7.69 -9.88 -12.24
C ASN A 336 -7.21 -11.32 -12.51
N ASP A 337 -6.21 -11.47 -13.37
CA ASP A 337 -5.65 -12.74 -13.81
C ASP A 337 -4.29 -13.05 -13.14
N TRP A 338 -3.75 -14.25 -13.40
CA TRP A 338 -2.46 -14.67 -12.87
C TRP A 338 -1.30 -13.78 -13.35
N LYS A 339 -1.40 -13.25 -14.58
CA LYS A 339 -0.39 -12.33 -15.12
C LYS A 339 -0.33 -11.03 -14.30
N GLY A 340 -1.49 -10.48 -13.91
CA GLY A 340 -1.58 -9.32 -13.01
C GLY A 340 -0.95 -9.61 -11.65
N ALA A 341 -1.18 -10.81 -11.10
CA ALA A 341 -0.58 -11.24 -9.84
C ALA A 341 0.96 -11.31 -9.90
N MET A 342 1.53 -11.89 -10.95
CA MET A 342 2.98 -11.95 -11.13
C MET A 342 3.60 -10.57 -11.37
N TYR A 343 2.88 -9.69 -12.07
CA TYR A 343 3.29 -8.28 -12.18
C TYR A 343 3.32 -7.60 -10.79
N SER A 344 2.30 -7.84 -9.97
CA SER A 344 2.23 -7.34 -8.58
C SER A 344 3.39 -7.85 -7.72
N TRP A 345 3.77 -9.12 -7.87
CA TRP A 345 4.94 -9.69 -7.21
C TRP A 345 6.23 -8.99 -7.64
N GLY A 346 6.42 -8.77 -8.93
CA GLY A 346 7.58 -8.04 -9.47
C GLY A 346 7.70 -6.62 -8.93
N LEU A 347 6.57 -5.89 -8.85
CA LEU A 347 6.51 -4.57 -8.23
C LEU A 347 6.87 -4.62 -6.74
N MET A 348 6.28 -5.55 -5.99
CA MET A 348 6.52 -5.70 -4.55
C MET A 348 8.01 -5.97 -4.27
N ARG A 349 8.63 -6.87 -5.04
CA ARG A 349 10.08 -7.10 -4.94
C ARG A 349 10.87 -5.85 -5.23
N HIS A 350 10.58 -5.16 -6.35
CA HIS A 350 11.29 -3.94 -6.71
C HIS A 350 11.26 -2.90 -5.58
N PHE A 351 10.08 -2.65 -4.99
CA PHE A 351 9.95 -1.68 -3.93
C PHE A 351 10.65 -2.12 -2.63
N LEU A 352 10.44 -3.36 -2.20
CA LEU A 352 11.03 -3.87 -0.97
C LEU A 352 12.56 -4.04 -1.06
N ASP A 353 13.09 -4.39 -2.24
CA ASP A 353 14.53 -4.45 -2.49
C ASP A 353 15.18 -3.04 -2.53
N ASN A 354 14.39 -1.99 -2.67
CA ASN A 354 14.84 -0.60 -2.64
C ASN A 354 14.42 0.15 -1.35
N GLY A 355 14.28 -0.55 -0.23
CA GLY A 355 14.18 0.07 1.09
C GLY A 355 12.78 0.51 1.52
N VAL A 356 11.73 0.11 0.80
CA VAL A 356 10.35 0.44 1.18
C VAL A 356 9.96 -0.26 2.48
N SER A 357 9.35 0.50 3.40
CA SER A 357 8.88 0.03 4.70
C SER A 357 7.40 -0.33 4.73
N ALA A 358 6.59 0.15 3.80
CA ALA A 358 5.17 -0.15 3.71
C ALA A 358 4.72 -0.28 2.25
N TYR A 359 3.81 -1.21 1.99
CA TYR A 359 3.31 -1.48 0.64
C TYR A 359 1.78 -1.55 0.63
N MET A 360 1.14 -0.74 -0.23
CA MET A 360 -0.31 -0.65 -0.37
C MET A 360 -0.77 -1.08 -1.76
N TYR A 361 -1.63 -2.12 -1.82
CA TYR A 361 -2.41 -2.38 -3.01
C TYR A 361 -3.46 -1.27 -3.23
N TRP A 362 -3.87 -1.01 -4.49
CA TRP A 362 -4.81 0.09 -4.72
C TRP A 362 -6.24 -0.28 -4.29
N ASN A 363 -6.94 -1.09 -5.04
CA ASN A 363 -8.36 -1.35 -4.78
C ASN A 363 -8.58 -2.58 -3.88
N ILE A 364 -9.18 -2.40 -2.71
CA ILE A 364 -9.58 -3.53 -1.84
C ILE A 364 -10.63 -4.38 -2.53
N SER A 365 -11.69 -3.76 -3.05
CA SER A 365 -12.79 -4.46 -3.71
C SER A 365 -13.37 -3.60 -4.83
N LEU A 366 -13.78 -4.23 -5.92
CA LEU A 366 -14.53 -3.61 -7.00
C LEU A 366 -15.59 -4.58 -7.54
N GLU A 367 -16.58 -4.06 -8.26
CA GLU A 367 -17.50 -4.88 -9.05
C GLU A 367 -16.76 -5.46 -10.27
N ASN A 368 -17.34 -6.47 -10.91
CA ASN A 368 -16.83 -7.07 -12.14
C ASN A 368 -16.42 -6.01 -13.17
N GLY A 369 -15.20 -6.14 -13.74
CA GLY A 369 -14.62 -5.21 -14.70
C GLY A 369 -13.87 -4.03 -14.08
N GLY A 370 -14.06 -3.74 -12.78
CA GLY A 370 -13.30 -2.73 -12.04
C GLY A 370 -13.40 -1.30 -12.59
N ILE A 371 -14.55 -0.92 -13.17
CA ILE A 371 -14.71 0.35 -13.87
C ILE A 371 -15.00 1.49 -12.90
N SER A 372 -14.19 2.54 -12.95
CA SER A 372 -14.40 3.78 -12.18
C SER A 372 -15.50 4.67 -12.79
N ARG A 373 -15.91 5.71 -12.02
CA ARG A 373 -16.85 6.75 -12.49
C ARG A 373 -16.38 7.44 -13.79
N TRP A 374 -15.09 7.48 -14.06
CA TRP A 374 -14.46 8.11 -15.24
C TRP A 374 -13.99 7.12 -16.30
N GLY A 375 -14.46 5.85 -16.26
CA GLY A 375 -14.17 4.84 -17.27
C GLY A 375 -12.80 4.17 -17.11
N TRP A 376 -12.18 4.27 -15.97
CA TRP A 376 -10.90 3.65 -15.67
C TRP A 376 -11.13 2.21 -15.21
N GLU A 377 -10.56 1.23 -15.90
CA GLU A 377 -10.66 -0.19 -15.57
C GLU A 377 -9.43 -0.64 -14.77
N GLN A 378 -9.65 -1.21 -13.58
CA GLN A 378 -8.57 -1.68 -12.73
C GLN A 378 -8.91 -2.98 -11.99
N ASN A 379 -7.85 -3.70 -11.56
CA ASN A 379 -7.94 -4.88 -10.72
C ASN A 379 -8.24 -4.50 -9.26
N SER A 380 -8.75 -5.48 -8.51
CA SER A 380 -8.95 -5.38 -7.06
C SER A 380 -8.59 -6.68 -6.36
N LEU A 381 -8.39 -6.64 -5.04
CA LEU A 381 -8.12 -7.85 -4.25
C LEU A 381 -9.35 -8.76 -4.16
N VAL A 382 -10.53 -8.16 -4.12
CA VAL A 382 -11.82 -8.84 -4.09
C VAL A 382 -12.67 -8.34 -5.26
N VAL A 383 -13.19 -9.24 -6.07
CA VAL A 383 -14.14 -8.91 -7.15
C VAL A 383 -15.53 -9.37 -6.72
N VAL A 384 -16.50 -8.45 -6.78
CA VAL A 384 -17.90 -8.69 -6.46
C VAL A 384 -18.72 -8.75 -7.73
N ASP A 385 -19.55 -9.77 -7.85
CA ASP A 385 -20.61 -9.83 -8.85
C ASP A 385 -21.94 -9.35 -8.23
N PRO A 386 -22.42 -8.14 -8.57
CA PRO A 386 -23.63 -7.59 -7.96
C PRO A 386 -24.92 -8.28 -8.41
N GLN A 387 -24.88 -9.03 -9.52
CA GLN A 387 -26.07 -9.72 -10.05
C GLN A 387 -26.32 -11.03 -9.30
N THR A 388 -25.25 -11.80 -9.10
CA THR A 388 -25.33 -13.08 -8.38
C THR A 388 -25.13 -12.93 -6.88
N LYS A 389 -24.72 -11.75 -6.41
CA LYS A 389 -24.31 -11.46 -5.03
C LYS A 389 -23.21 -12.40 -4.54
N SER A 390 -22.28 -12.75 -5.43
CA SER A 390 -21.12 -13.58 -5.14
C SER A 390 -19.84 -12.76 -5.20
N TYR A 391 -18.76 -13.31 -4.68
CA TYR A 391 -17.44 -12.69 -4.72
C TYR A 391 -16.36 -13.75 -4.97
N ARG A 392 -15.18 -13.27 -5.32
CA ARG A 392 -13.96 -14.08 -5.37
C ARG A 392 -12.75 -13.26 -4.91
N TYR A 393 -11.82 -13.90 -4.26
CA TYR A 393 -10.47 -13.36 -4.10
C TYR A 393 -9.70 -13.52 -5.41
N THR A 394 -8.91 -12.50 -5.75
CA THR A 394 -8.11 -12.49 -6.98
C THR A 394 -6.73 -13.11 -6.76
N PRO A 395 -6.01 -13.48 -7.81
CA PRO A 395 -4.61 -13.91 -7.68
C PRO A 395 -3.72 -12.86 -7.00
N GLU A 396 -3.98 -11.56 -7.22
CA GLU A 396 -3.27 -10.46 -6.54
C GLU A 396 -3.52 -10.45 -5.03
N TYR A 397 -4.72 -10.81 -4.58
CA TYR A 397 -5.01 -10.97 -3.15
C TYR A 397 -4.06 -12.01 -2.53
N TYR A 398 -3.86 -13.15 -3.19
CA TYR A 398 -2.99 -14.19 -2.66
C TYR A 398 -1.52 -13.78 -2.68
N VAL A 399 -1.06 -12.99 -3.67
CA VAL A 399 0.28 -12.39 -3.64
C VAL A 399 0.45 -11.49 -2.41
N MET A 400 -0.52 -10.63 -2.13
CA MET A 400 -0.50 -9.80 -0.91
C MET A 400 -0.52 -10.67 0.35
N LYS A 401 -1.38 -11.68 0.42
CA LYS A 401 -1.50 -12.60 1.56
C LYS A 401 -0.21 -13.37 1.83
N HIS A 402 0.49 -13.85 0.80
CA HIS A 402 1.77 -14.55 0.95
C HIS A 402 2.81 -13.72 1.70
N VAL A 403 2.76 -12.39 1.59
CA VAL A 403 3.66 -11.50 2.31
C VAL A 403 3.04 -11.03 3.62
N SER A 404 1.87 -10.40 3.56
CA SER A 404 1.29 -9.68 4.69
C SER A 404 0.79 -10.57 5.83
N HIS A 405 0.42 -11.82 5.55
CA HIS A 405 0.02 -12.79 6.57
C HIS A 405 1.19 -13.16 7.49
N TYR A 406 2.38 -13.31 6.91
CA TYR A 406 3.55 -13.84 7.61
C TYR A 406 4.55 -12.79 8.05
N VAL A 407 4.59 -11.62 7.38
CA VAL A 407 5.53 -10.55 7.71
C VAL A 407 4.87 -9.53 8.62
N GLN A 408 5.26 -9.54 9.88
CA GLN A 408 4.68 -8.69 10.92
C GLN A 408 5.22 -7.26 10.86
N PRO A 409 4.46 -6.24 11.30
CA PRO A 409 5.01 -4.92 11.59
C PRO A 409 6.20 -5.01 12.54
N GLY A 410 7.29 -4.33 12.21
CA GLY A 410 8.54 -4.43 12.95
C GLY A 410 9.52 -5.48 12.44
N ALA A 411 9.12 -6.33 11.48
CA ALA A 411 10.03 -7.26 10.82
C ALA A 411 11.16 -6.52 10.08
N TYR A 412 12.32 -7.15 9.97
CA TYR A 412 13.42 -6.67 9.15
C TYR A 412 13.52 -7.47 7.86
N LYS A 413 13.62 -6.78 6.71
CA LYS A 413 14.03 -7.44 5.48
C LYS A 413 15.47 -7.94 5.62
N LEU A 414 15.74 -9.16 5.15
CA LEU A 414 17.05 -9.80 5.21
C LEU A 414 17.74 -9.77 3.84
N GLU A 415 19.08 -9.73 3.86
CA GLU A 415 19.87 -10.00 2.66
C GLU A 415 19.89 -11.50 2.35
N THR A 416 19.95 -11.82 1.06
CA THR A 416 20.04 -13.18 0.55
C THR A 416 21.17 -13.34 -0.46
N GLU A 417 21.81 -14.49 -0.51
CA GLU A 417 22.85 -14.85 -1.46
C GLU A 417 22.49 -16.15 -2.17
N GLY A 418 22.94 -16.33 -3.41
CA GLY A 418 22.75 -17.55 -4.19
C GLY A 418 22.32 -17.32 -5.62
N ALA A 419 22.08 -18.42 -6.33
CA ALA A 419 21.71 -18.39 -7.74
C ALA A 419 20.22 -18.08 -7.97
N TYR A 420 19.36 -18.44 -7.01
CA TYR A 420 17.92 -18.18 -7.09
C TYR A 420 17.58 -16.86 -6.41
N THR A 421 17.07 -15.90 -7.18
CA THR A 421 16.86 -14.51 -6.72
C THR A 421 15.39 -14.08 -6.69
N ASN A 422 14.45 -14.97 -7.09
CA ASN A 422 13.03 -14.63 -7.12
C ASN A 422 12.35 -14.89 -5.77
N LEU A 423 12.84 -14.19 -4.73
CA LEU A 423 12.38 -14.34 -3.36
C LEU A 423 12.52 -13.03 -2.56
N LEU A 424 11.84 -12.99 -1.42
CA LEU A 424 12.03 -12.03 -0.33
C LEU A 424 12.18 -12.80 0.99
N ALA A 425 13.00 -12.31 1.91
CA ALA A 425 13.22 -12.88 3.22
C ALA A 425 13.06 -11.83 4.32
N PHE A 426 12.40 -12.21 5.42
CA PHE A 426 12.15 -11.32 6.56
C PHE A 426 12.39 -12.03 7.87
N ARG A 427 12.88 -11.29 8.87
CA ARG A 427 12.91 -11.74 10.26
C ARG A 427 11.85 -10.96 11.04
N ASN A 428 10.90 -11.68 11.60
CA ASN A 428 9.83 -11.14 12.43
C ASN A 428 10.33 -10.75 13.83
N PRO A 429 9.58 -9.93 14.59
CA PRO A 429 9.93 -9.56 15.96
C PRO A 429 10.03 -10.75 16.94
N ASP A 430 9.35 -11.84 16.65
CA ASP A 430 9.41 -13.11 17.41
C ASP A 430 10.59 -14.01 17.01
N ASN A 431 11.44 -13.55 16.08
CA ASN A 431 12.56 -14.22 15.43
C ASN A 431 12.20 -15.28 14.40
N SER A 432 10.95 -15.54 14.11
CA SER A 432 10.57 -16.38 12.98
C SER A 432 11.06 -15.77 11.65
N ILE A 433 11.36 -16.61 10.68
CA ILE A 433 11.84 -16.18 9.36
C ILE A 433 10.79 -16.53 8.32
N ALA A 434 10.22 -15.49 7.67
CA ALA A 434 9.31 -15.64 6.56
C ALA A 434 10.07 -15.53 5.23
N LEU A 435 9.95 -16.56 4.39
CA LEU A 435 10.51 -16.62 3.03
C LEU A 435 9.37 -16.65 2.03
N ILE A 436 9.32 -15.69 1.14
CA ILE A 436 8.34 -15.66 0.07
C ILE A 436 9.09 -15.92 -1.24
N ILE A 437 8.69 -16.95 -1.97
CA ILE A 437 9.38 -17.47 -3.14
C ILE A 437 8.40 -17.60 -4.30
N ALA A 438 8.70 -17.03 -5.46
CA ALA A 438 7.91 -17.23 -6.65
C ALA A 438 8.66 -18.03 -7.71
N ASN A 439 8.00 -19.02 -8.31
CA ASN A 439 8.45 -19.70 -9.49
C ASN A 439 7.59 -19.27 -10.69
N GLU A 440 8.15 -18.45 -11.57
CA GLU A 440 7.47 -17.95 -12.77
C GLU A 440 7.78 -18.79 -14.03
N THR A 441 8.44 -19.94 -13.86
CA THR A 441 8.80 -20.85 -14.96
C THR A 441 7.80 -21.99 -15.14
N SER A 442 7.87 -22.68 -16.27
CA SER A 442 7.04 -23.86 -16.58
C SER A 442 7.48 -25.15 -15.88
N ASP A 443 8.61 -25.13 -15.19
CA ASP A 443 9.18 -26.31 -14.57
C ASP A 443 9.15 -26.22 -13.02
N ASP A 444 8.97 -27.34 -12.35
CA ASP A 444 9.14 -27.43 -10.91
C ASP A 444 10.62 -27.25 -10.53
N HIS A 445 10.90 -26.45 -9.52
CA HIS A 445 12.26 -26.23 -9.02
C HIS A 445 12.45 -26.88 -7.63
N SER A 446 13.41 -27.79 -7.50
CA SER A 446 13.91 -28.23 -6.20
C SER A 446 14.95 -27.21 -5.73
N LEU A 447 14.69 -26.54 -4.60
CA LEU A 447 15.57 -25.53 -4.04
C LEU A 447 16.21 -26.03 -2.74
N SER A 448 17.48 -25.67 -2.53
CA SER A 448 18.20 -25.87 -1.28
C SER A 448 18.42 -24.54 -0.60
N ILE A 449 17.67 -24.27 0.49
CA ILE A 449 17.61 -22.98 1.18
C ILE A 449 18.29 -23.09 2.53
N ARG A 450 19.42 -22.43 2.69
CA ARG A 450 20.18 -22.39 3.95
C ARG A 450 19.74 -21.24 4.86
N ILE A 451 19.43 -21.58 6.11
CA ILE A 451 19.14 -20.63 7.19
C ILE A 451 19.99 -21.05 8.39
N GLY A 452 21.04 -20.30 8.70
CA GLY A 452 22.01 -20.67 9.74
C GLY A 452 22.73 -21.99 9.44
N ASP A 453 22.58 -22.98 10.32
CA ASP A 453 23.14 -24.33 10.20
C ASP A 453 22.17 -25.34 9.58
N ARG A 454 20.99 -24.91 9.14
CA ARG A 454 19.92 -25.75 8.58
C ARG A 454 19.66 -25.47 7.10
N VAL A 455 19.20 -26.51 6.39
CA VAL A 455 18.77 -26.44 4.99
C VAL A 455 17.38 -27.03 4.84
N TYR A 456 16.53 -26.29 4.15
CA TYR A 456 15.18 -26.69 3.76
C TYR A 456 15.16 -26.93 2.25
N THR A 457 14.46 -27.99 1.81
CA THR A 457 14.48 -28.41 0.40
C THR A 457 13.06 -28.50 -0.19
N PRO A 458 12.34 -27.37 -0.37
CA PRO A 458 11.04 -27.36 -1.03
C PRO A 458 11.16 -27.68 -2.53
N ILE A 459 10.10 -28.29 -3.09
CA ILE A 459 9.89 -28.38 -4.54
C ILE A 459 8.84 -27.34 -4.89
N VAL A 460 9.27 -26.15 -5.32
CA VAL A 460 8.37 -25.07 -5.72
C VAL A 460 7.80 -25.37 -7.12
N LYS A 461 6.48 -25.48 -7.21
CA LYS A 461 5.77 -25.85 -8.42
C LYS A 461 5.95 -24.80 -9.52
N ALA A 462 5.82 -25.22 -10.77
CA ALA A 462 5.72 -24.33 -11.91
C ALA A 462 4.62 -23.28 -11.68
N TYR A 463 4.86 -22.03 -12.06
CA TYR A 463 3.91 -20.93 -11.95
C TYR A 463 3.26 -20.84 -10.55
N SER A 464 4.07 -20.72 -9.50
CA SER A 464 3.58 -20.71 -8.11
C SER A 464 4.19 -19.60 -7.26
N MET A 465 3.43 -19.17 -6.25
CA MET A 465 3.90 -18.42 -5.08
C MET A 465 3.98 -19.37 -3.88
N ASN A 466 5.00 -19.22 -3.08
CA ASN A 466 5.23 -20.06 -1.91
C ASN A 466 5.65 -19.18 -0.73
N THR A 467 5.19 -19.53 0.47
CA THR A 467 5.74 -18.96 1.70
C THR A 467 6.15 -20.10 2.64
N LEU A 468 7.37 -19.98 3.17
CA LEU A 468 7.88 -20.81 4.24
C LEU A 468 8.02 -19.94 5.48
N LEU A 469 7.46 -20.40 6.61
CA LEU A 469 7.68 -19.81 7.93
C LEU A 469 8.55 -20.76 8.75
N VAL A 470 9.69 -20.28 9.21
CA VAL A 470 10.67 -21.02 10.01
C VAL A 470 10.75 -20.39 11.39
N ASP A 471 10.50 -21.18 12.44
CA ASP A 471 10.60 -20.77 13.85
C ASP A 471 12.06 -20.81 14.35
#